data_e48e771eafcfece16414a3d095a5b8db
#
_entry.id   e48e771eafcfece16414a3d095a5b8db
#
_cell.length_a   1.000
_cell.length_b   1.000
_cell.length_c   1.000
_cell.angle_alpha   90.00
_cell.angle_beta   90.00
_cell.angle_gamma   90.00
#
_symmetry.space_group_name_H-M   'P 1'
#
loop_
_entity.id
_entity.type
_entity.pdbx_description
1 polymer ?
#
loop_
_entity_poly.entity_id
_entity_poly.type
_entity_poly.pdbx_seq_one_letter_code
_entity_poly.pdbx_strand_id
1 'polypeptide(L)'
;EVPEAIMEDKIKAFYIMGEDTLQTEPDINAVKKAFEKVELLIVQDIFMTQTAAEADILLPATSCAEHEGVYSAADRGFQRFYKAVEPTGDVKDDWVIISELATAMGYPMHYNNTKEIWDELRSLCPIYKGATYEKMEGLGYIQWPCTDEGPEDQGTTYLYKGQIFDRPNGKAEFFACDWEPPMEDLSEEFPLVLSTVREVGHYSCRSMTGNCRALAALADEPGFVQMNDQDAKELGIKNNDLVWIASSRGKVISRADVSTRTNKGACYMTYQWWIGKCNELT
;
A
#
# COMPACT_ATOMS: atom_id res chain seq x y z
N GLU A 1 -15.41 5.15 0.88
CA GLU A 1 -15.62 6.56 1.34
C GLU A 1 -15.15 7.58 0.29
N VAL A 2 -13.92 7.46 -0.32
CA VAL A 2 -13.48 8.38 -1.37
C VAL A 2 -14.31 8.25 -2.65
N PRO A 3 -14.57 7.03 -3.18
CA PRO A 3 -15.43 6.89 -4.35
C PRO A 3 -16.83 7.48 -4.15
N GLU A 4 -17.46 7.25 -3.02
CA GLU A 4 -18.77 7.83 -2.70
C GLU A 4 -18.72 9.36 -2.66
N ALA A 5 -17.68 9.93 -2.04
CA ALA A 5 -17.52 11.38 -1.96
C ALA A 5 -17.31 12.03 -3.35
N ILE A 6 -16.63 11.33 -4.26
CA ILE A 6 -16.54 11.75 -5.67
C ILE A 6 -17.91 11.67 -6.34
N MET A 7 -18.62 10.55 -6.15
CA MET A 7 -19.96 10.36 -6.72
C MET A 7 -20.99 11.38 -6.22
N GLU A 8 -20.79 11.92 -5.02
CA GLU A 8 -21.61 12.97 -4.40
C GLU A 8 -21.11 14.40 -4.71
N ASP A 9 -20.16 14.57 -5.62
CA ASP A 9 -19.53 15.85 -5.99
C ASP A 9 -18.84 16.62 -4.84
N LYS A 10 -18.49 15.90 -3.77
CA LYS A 10 -17.74 16.46 -2.62
C LYS A 10 -16.24 16.55 -2.89
N ILE A 11 -15.70 15.66 -3.71
CA ILE A 11 -14.32 15.64 -4.19
C ILE A 11 -14.34 15.85 -5.69
N LYS A 12 -13.68 16.93 -6.16
CA LYS A 12 -13.62 17.32 -7.58
C LYS A 12 -12.25 17.11 -8.18
N ALA A 13 -11.21 17.10 -7.37
CA ALA A 13 -9.85 16.80 -7.78
C ALA A 13 -9.28 15.73 -6.84
N PHE A 14 -8.58 14.77 -7.41
CA PHE A 14 -7.95 13.70 -6.64
C PHE A 14 -6.49 13.53 -7.09
N TYR A 15 -5.57 13.56 -6.12
CA TYR A 15 -4.15 13.39 -6.36
C TYR A 15 -3.68 12.09 -5.69
N ILE A 16 -3.18 11.17 -6.49
CA ILE A 16 -2.70 9.87 -6.07
C ILE A 16 -1.18 9.83 -6.25
N MET A 17 -0.46 9.39 -5.24
CA MET A 17 1.00 9.28 -5.26
C MET A 17 1.45 7.87 -4.88
N GLY A 18 2.08 7.17 -5.81
CA GLY A 18 2.70 5.86 -5.59
C GLY A 18 1.72 4.75 -5.22
N GLU A 19 0.47 4.81 -5.72
CA GLU A 19 -0.57 3.83 -5.43
C GLU A 19 -1.38 3.48 -6.69
N ASP A 20 -1.62 2.19 -6.90
CA ASP A 20 -2.48 1.69 -7.99
C ASP A 20 -3.86 1.33 -7.45
N THR A 21 -4.69 2.34 -7.18
CA THR A 21 -6.02 2.21 -6.58
C THR A 21 -6.96 1.35 -7.42
N LEU A 22 -6.83 1.33 -8.74
CA LEU A 22 -7.58 0.43 -9.64
C LEU A 22 -7.11 -1.03 -9.55
N GLN A 23 -6.22 -1.34 -8.62
CA GLN A 23 -5.78 -2.69 -8.30
C GLN A 23 -5.93 -3.01 -6.81
N THR A 24 -5.73 -2.02 -5.92
CA THR A 24 -5.62 -2.23 -4.48
C THR A 24 -6.91 -1.98 -3.70
N GLU A 25 -7.75 -1.07 -4.18
CA GLU A 25 -9.02 -0.76 -3.50
C GLU A 25 -10.05 -1.88 -3.67
N PRO A 26 -10.88 -2.15 -2.64
CA PRO A 26 -12.04 -3.00 -2.79
C PRO A 26 -13.07 -2.35 -3.73
N ASP A 27 -13.97 -3.16 -4.27
CA ASP A 27 -14.98 -2.72 -5.24
C ASP A 27 -14.40 -1.83 -6.37
N ILE A 28 -13.41 -2.38 -7.08
CA ILE A 28 -12.72 -1.68 -8.18
C ILE A 28 -13.73 -1.09 -9.19
N ASN A 29 -14.88 -1.72 -9.39
CA ASN A 29 -15.91 -1.23 -10.30
C ASN A 29 -16.53 0.09 -9.82
N ALA A 30 -16.69 0.27 -8.52
CA ALA A 30 -17.13 1.55 -7.94
C ALA A 30 -16.03 2.61 -8.04
N VAL A 31 -14.77 2.24 -7.75
CA VAL A 31 -13.62 3.15 -7.89
C VAL A 31 -13.48 3.64 -9.32
N LYS A 32 -13.61 2.76 -10.31
CA LYS A 32 -13.53 3.10 -11.73
C LYS A 32 -14.61 4.11 -12.12
N LYS A 33 -15.86 3.89 -11.73
CA LYS A 33 -16.96 4.83 -11.96
C LYS A 33 -16.69 6.21 -11.31
N ALA A 34 -16.09 6.23 -10.13
CA ALA A 34 -15.72 7.48 -9.47
C ALA A 34 -14.62 8.22 -10.25
N PHE A 35 -13.61 7.51 -10.76
CA PHE A 35 -12.55 8.13 -11.57
C PHE A 35 -13.05 8.65 -12.92
N GLU A 36 -14.03 7.98 -13.54
CA GLU A 36 -14.73 8.49 -14.73
C GLU A 36 -15.50 9.79 -14.46
N LYS A 37 -15.86 10.07 -13.19
CA LYS A 37 -16.66 11.23 -12.79
C LYS A 37 -15.82 12.38 -12.24
N VAL A 38 -14.70 12.11 -11.61
CA VAL A 38 -13.86 13.16 -11.01
C VAL A 38 -13.43 14.19 -12.05
N GLU A 39 -13.48 15.48 -11.71
CA GLU A 39 -13.15 16.55 -12.67
C GLU A 39 -11.65 16.62 -13.00
N LEU A 40 -10.79 16.17 -12.09
CA LEU A 40 -9.33 16.17 -12.26
C LEU A 40 -8.70 15.01 -11.48
N LEU A 41 -8.09 14.07 -12.20
CA LEU A 41 -7.29 12.98 -11.62
C LEU A 41 -5.80 13.22 -11.93
N ILE A 42 -5.02 13.41 -10.88
CA ILE A 42 -3.56 13.55 -10.97
C ILE A 42 -2.92 12.30 -10.37
N VAL A 43 -2.01 11.68 -11.10
CA VAL A 43 -1.24 10.53 -10.60
C VAL A 43 0.25 10.82 -10.69
N GLN A 44 0.94 10.60 -9.59
CA GLN A 44 2.40 10.62 -9.49
C GLN A 44 2.89 9.21 -9.25
N ASP A 45 3.63 8.65 -10.19
CA ASP A 45 4.11 7.27 -10.08
C ASP A 45 5.41 7.07 -10.89
N ILE A 46 6.11 5.99 -10.59
CA ILE A 46 7.30 5.54 -11.32
C ILE A 46 6.95 4.59 -12.47
N PHE A 47 5.72 4.07 -12.50
CA PHE A 47 5.22 3.17 -13.54
C PHE A 47 3.90 3.67 -14.14
N MET A 48 3.65 3.29 -15.38
CA MET A 48 2.34 3.42 -15.99
C MET A 48 1.43 2.31 -15.45
N THR A 49 0.91 2.53 -14.24
CA THR A 49 -0.07 1.64 -13.60
C THR A 49 -1.44 1.76 -14.26
N GLN A 50 -2.40 0.92 -13.87
CA GLN A 50 -3.77 1.06 -14.38
C GLN A 50 -4.40 2.37 -13.95
N THR A 51 -4.13 2.80 -12.72
CA THR A 51 -4.56 4.11 -12.20
C THR A 51 -3.90 5.26 -12.96
N ALA A 52 -2.60 5.16 -13.23
CA ALA A 52 -1.87 6.17 -14.00
C ALA A 52 -2.39 6.30 -15.45
N ALA A 53 -2.88 5.21 -16.03
CA ALA A 53 -3.45 5.23 -17.39
C ALA A 53 -4.80 5.97 -17.48
N GLU A 54 -5.52 6.13 -16.37
CA GLU A 54 -6.78 6.87 -16.31
C GLU A 54 -6.59 8.35 -15.90
N ALA A 55 -5.35 8.77 -15.59
CA ALA A 55 -5.07 10.11 -15.09
C ALA A 55 -5.20 11.19 -16.19
N ASP A 56 -5.75 12.35 -15.82
CA ASP A 56 -5.70 13.56 -16.66
C ASP A 56 -4.29 14.14 -16.70
N ILE A 57 -3.55 14.03 -15.58
CA ILE A 57 -2.18 14.50 -15.45
C ILE A 57 -1.33 13.40 -14.82
N LEU A 58 -0.25 13.02 -15.49
CA LEU A 58 0.75 12.10 -14.97
C LEU A 58 2.03 12.84 -14.63
N LEU A 59 2.51 12.68 -13.41
CA LEU A 59 3.75 13.26 -12.90
C LEU A 59 4.77 12.14 -12.67
N PRO A 60 5.75 11.96 -13.57
CA PRO A 60 6.73 10.89 -13.44
C PRO A 60 7.73 11.18 -12.31
N ALA A 61 7.87 10.22 -11.40
CA ALA A 61 8.72 10.32 -10.22
C ALA A 61 9.98 9.43 -10.33
N THR A 62 10.97 9.72 -9.50
CA THR A 62 12.19 8.92 -9.38
C THR A 62 11.95 7.64 -8.59
N SER A 63 12.67 6.56 -8.95
CA SER A 63 12.67 5.31 -8.21
C SER A 63 13.59 5.38 -6.97
N CYS A 64 13.51 4.39 -6.10
CA CYS A 64 14.26 4.35 -4.83
C CYS A 64 15.81 4.40 -4.98
N ALA A 65 16.35 4.09 -6.16
CA ALA A 65 17.78 4.18 -6.43
C ALA A 65 18.21 5.55 -7.01
N GLU A 66 17.27 6.38 -7.41
CA GLU A 66 17.49 7.63 -8.13
C GLU A 66 17.40 8.89 -7.24
N HIS A 67 17.01 8.73 -5.98
CA HIS A 67 16.94 9.82 -5.00
C HIS A 67 17.54 9.41 -3.66
N GLU A 68 17.55 10.32 -2.69
CA GLU A 68 18.01 10.06 -1.33
C GLU A 68 16.99 10.56 -0.30
N GLY A 69 17.11 10.07 0.93
CA GLY A 69 16.23 10.50 2.02
C GLY A 69 16.32 9.62 3.24
N VAL A 70 15.21 9.50 3.97
CA VAL A 70 15.06 8.65 5.15
C VAL A 70 13.89 7.71 4.98
N TYR A 71 14.14 6.42 5.16
CA TYR A 71 13.08 5.43 5.29
C TYR A 71 12.71 5.23 6.76
N SER A 72 11.44 5.06 7.02
CA SER A 72 10.95 4.52 8.29
C SER A 72 10.58 3.06 8.16
N ALA A 73 10.98 2.25 9.12
CA ALA A 73 10.68 0.82 9.16
C ALA A 73 9.55 0.51 10.14
N ALA A 74 8.90 -0.65 9.97
CA ALA A 74 7.81 -1.10 10.83
C ALA A 74 8.21 -1.30 12.30
N ASP A 75 9.48 -1.46 12.58
CA ASP A 75 10.06 -1.55 13.93
C ASP A 75 10.39 -0.17 14.56
N ARG A 76 9.84 0.91 14.02
CA ARG A 76 10.06 2.29 14.45
C ARG A 76 11.45 2.83 14.12
N GLY A 77 12.17 2.20 13.21
CA GLY A 77 13.52 2.61 12.83
C GLY A 77 13.54 3.66 11.74
N PHE A 78 14.52 4.55 11.80
CA PHE A 78 14.90 5.45 10.73
C PHE A 78 16.25 5.08 10.17
N GLN A 79 16.37 5.07 8.87
CA GLN A 79 17.60 4.78 8.16
C GLN A 79 17.71 5.69 6.93
N ARG A 80 18.89 6.29 6.74
CA ARG A 80 19.17 7.02 5.50
C ARG A 80 19.37 6.03 4.34
N PHE A 81 18.90 6.42 3.18
CA PHE A 81 19.27 5.82 1.91
C PHE A 81 19.86 6.88 0.99
N TYR A 82 20.68 6.45 0.06
CA TYR A 82 21.49 7.33 -0.77
C TYR A 82 21.20 7.06 -2.24
N LYS A 83 21.21 8.13 -3.04
CA LYS A 83 21.10 8.01 -4.49
C LYS A 83 22.24 7.14 -5.03
N ALA A 84 21.92 6.11 -5.80
CA ALA A 84 22.86 5.17 -6.38
C ALA A 84 23.08 5.39 -7.88
N VAL A 85 22.07 5.91 -8.58
CA VAL A 85 22.11 6.17 -10.01
C VAL A 85 21.47 7.51 -10.33
N GLU A 86 21.88 8.14 -11.42
CA GLU A 86 21.21 9.35 -11.90
C GLU A 86 19.90 8.98 -12.59
N PRO A 87 18.83 9.73 -12.36
CA PRO A 87 17.56 9.51 -13.03
C PRO A 87 17.70 9.75 -14.55
N THR A 88 16.89 9.05 -15.32
CA THR A 88 16.86 9.19 -16.78
C THR A 88 15.51 9.73 -17.23
N GLY A 89 15.51 10.63 -18.24
CA GLY A 89 14.30 11.27 -18.74
C GLY A 89 13.84 12.44 -17.87
N ASP A 90 12.58 12.82 -18.03
CA ASP A 90 11.99 14.00 -17.38
C ASP A 90 11.28 13.60 -16.05
N VAL A 91 11.99 12.87 -15.21
CA VAL A 91 11.50 12.48 -13.88
C VAL A 91 12.06 13.41 -12.80
N LYS A 92 11.31 13.58 -11.70
CA LYS A 92 11.73 14.38 -10.55
C LYS A 92 11.50 13.61 -9.25
N ASP A 93 12.26 13.96 -8.23
CA ASP A 93 12.03 13.47 -6.88
C ASP A 93 10.64 13.90 -6.37
N ASP A 94 9.97 13.04 -5.65
CA ASP A 94 8.62 13.30 -5.13
C ASP A 94 8.52 14.63 -4.38
N TRP A 95 9.50 14.95 -3.54
CA TRP A 95 9.52 16.19 -2.78
C TRP A 95 9.68 17.42 -3.67
N VAL A 96 10.37 17.31 -4.80
CA VAL A 96 10.50 18.41 -5.79
C VAL A 96 9.17 18.65 -6.47
N ILE A 97 8.49 17.59 -6.91
CA ILE A 97 7.17 17.66 -7.55
C ILE A 97 6.18 18.35 -6.60
N ILE A 98 6.13 17.90 -5.33
CA ILE A 98 5.24 18.48 -4.32
C ILE A 98 5.57 19.95 -4.06
N SER A 99 6.84 20.31 -3.95
CA SER A 99 7.29 21.68 -3.69
C SER A 99 6.96 22.61 -4.85
N GLU A 100 7.16 22.17 -6.08
CA GLU A 100 6.79 22.93 -7.28
C GLU A 100 5.27 23.11 -7.40
N LEU A 101 4.50 22.06 -7.14
CA LEU A 101 3.04 22.12 -7.14
C LEU A 101 2.52 23.08 -6.08
N ALA A 102 3.01 22.97 -4.84
CA ALA A 102 2.63 23.88 -3.74
C ALA A 102 2.95 25.35 -4.09
N THR A 103 4.14 25.57 -4.66
CA THR A 103 4.56 26.92 -5.09
C THR A 103 3.67 27.46 -6.21
N ALA A 104 3.32 26.62 -7.18
CA ALA A 104 2.40 27.01 -8.26
C ALA A 104 0.99 27.32 -7.75
N MET A 105 0.56 26.67 -6.66
CA MET A 105 -0.71 26.94 -5.97
C MET A 105 -0.65 28.16 -5.04
N GLY A 106 0.48 28.88 -4.96
CA GLY A 106 0.65 30.08 -4.16
C GLY A 106 1.20 29.86 -2.74
N TYR A 107 1.58 28.64 -2.39
CA TYR A 107 2.29 28.36 -1.14
C TYR A 107 3.79 28.21 -1.41
N PRO A 108 4.65 29.14 -0.98
CA PRO A 108 6.07 29.10 -1.27
C PRO A 108 6.77 27.98 -0.48
N MET A 109 6.89 26.82 -1.09
CA MET A 109 7.57 25.66 -0.52
C MET A 109 8.92 25.48 -1.21
N HIS A 110 9.99 25.74 -0.51
CA HIS A 110 11.35 25.64 -1.05
C HIS A 110 12.28 24.91 -0.10
N TYR A 111 12.86 23.85 -0.58
CA TYR A 111 13.92 23.12 0.10
C TYR A 111 15.11 22.94 -0.86
N ASN A 112 16.31 22.99 -0.34
CA ASN A 112 17.53 22.76 -1.12
C ASN A 112 17.91 21.28 -1.20
N ASN A 113 17.48 20.48 -0.23
CA ASN A 113 17.81 19.06 -0.12
C ASN A 113 16.87 18.35 0.88
N THR A 114 16.93 17.04 0.89
CA THR A 114 16.11 16.18 1.77
C THR A 114 16.46 16.31 3.25
N LYS A 115 17.67 16.80 3.60
CA LYS A 115 18.03 17.06 4.99
C LYS A 115 17.19 18.20 5.58
N GLU A 116 16.95 19.27 4.83
CA GLU A 116 16.13 20.38 5.30
C GLU A 116 14.69 19.93 5.60
N ILE A 117 14.13 19.08 4.72
CA ILE A 117 12.80 18.48 4.94
C ILE A 117 12.79 17.62 6.19
N TRP A 118 13.80 16.79 6.37
CA TRP A 118 13.92 15.93 7.55
C TRP A 118 14.10 16.74 8.84
N ASP A 119 14.89 17.79 8.82
CA ASP A 119 15.11 18.66 9.98
C ASP A 119 13.82 19.40 10.36
N GLU A 120 13.02 19.86 9.40
CA GLU A 120 11.70 20.42 9.66
C GLU A 120 10.75 19.38 10.27
N LEU A 121 10.65 18.19 9.68
CA LEU A 121 9.84 17.09 10.22
C LEU A 121 10.19 16.77 11.68
N ARG A 122 11.49 16.65 11.99
CA ARG A 122 11.97 16.42 13.37
C ARG A 122 11.62 17.55 14.32
N SER A 123 11.62 18.78 13.83
CA SER A 123 11.26 19.97 14.64
C SER A 123 9.79 19.95 15.07
N LEU A 124 8.91 19.38 14.23
CA LEU A 124 7.48 19.25 14.48
C LEU A 124 7.10 18.00 15.29
N CYS A 125 8.00 17.02 15.35
CA CYS A 125 7.75 15.76 16.06
C CYS A 125 8.81 15.52 17.15
N PRO A 126 8.55 15.91 18.41
CA PRO A 126 9.56 15.84 19.49
C PRO A 126 10.16 14.46 19.71
N ILE A 127 9.40 13.39 19.45
CA ILE A 127 9.89 12.02 19.61
C ILE A 127 10.88 11.58 18.51
N TYR A 128 11.02 12.38 17.43
CA TYR A 128 11.99 12.17 16.35
C TYR A 128 13.19 13.09 16.42
N LYS A 129 13.20 14.04 17.37
CA LYS A 129 14.19 15.12 17.46
C LYS A 129 15.63 14.62 17.38
N GLY A 130 15.92 13.51 18.03
CA GLY A 130 17.27 12.92 18.08
C GLY A 130 17.69 12.14 16.83
N ALA A 131 16.79 11.89 15.87
CA ALA A 131 17.11 11.17 14.63
C ALA A 131 17.79 12.10 13.62
N THR A 132 18.97 12.61 13.91
CA THR A 132 19.70 13.49 13.00
C THR A 132 20.30 12.72 11.82
N TYR A 133 20.57 13.41 10.72
CA TYR A 133 21.24 12.81 9.55
C TYR A 133 22.59 12.22 9.92
N GLU A 134 23.32 12.89 10.80
CA GLU A 134 24.64 12.46 11.26
C GLU A 134 24.60 11.14 12.03
N LYS A 135 23.58 10.92 12.86
CA LYS A 135 23.38 9.64 13.57
C LYS A 135 22.98 8.49 12.64
N MET A 136 22.39 8.80 11.49
CA MET A 136 21.97 7.82 10.49
C MET A 136 22.98 7.69 9.34
N GLU A 137 24.16 8.29 9.43
CA GLU A 137 25.15 8.24 8.34
C GLU A 137 25.69 6.82 8.14
N GLY A 138 25.94 6.46 6.89
CA GLY A 138 26.43 5.13 6.50
C GLY A 138 25.38 4.05 6.77
N LEU A 139 25.69 3.11 7.65
CA LEU A 139 24.78 2.07 8.10
C LEU A 139 24.07 2.45 9.42
N GLY A 140 24.03 3.73 9.75
CA GLY A 140 23.38 4.25 10.96
C GLY A 140 21.87 3.97 10.93
N TYR A 141 21.36 3.62 12.10
CA TYR A 141 19.97 3.25 12.33
C TYR A 141 19.55 3.71 13.71
N ILE A 142 18.40 4.37 13.83
CA ILE A 142 17.89 4.86 15.12
C ILE A 142 16.39 4.59 15.25
N GLN A 143 15.99 4.05 16.41
CA GLN A 143 14.56 3.80 16.69
C GLN A 143 13.99 4.91 17.55
N TRP A 144 12.85 5.46 17.11
CA TRP A 144 12.13 6.42 17.93
C TRP A 144 11.35 5.72 19.07
N PRO A 145 11.07 6.38 20.20
CA PRO A 145 11.45 7.73 20.58
C PRO A 145 12.97 7.94 20.69
N CYS A 146 13.42 9.05 20.10
CA CYS A 146 14.78 9.57 20.23
C CYS A 146 14.64 11.10 20.38
N THR A 147 14.81 11.60 21.58
CA THR A 147 14.41 12.97 21.95
C THR A 147 15.55 13.95 22.09
N ASP A 148 16.79 13.45 22.06
CA ASP A 148 18.01 14.24 22.22
C ASP A 148 18.95 14.08 21.03
N GLU A 149 19.48 15.19 20.51
CA GLU A 149 20.44 15.20 19.41
C GLU A 149 21.86 14.78 19.82
N GLY A 150 22.16 14.78 21.13
CA GLY A 150 23.44 14.35 21.64
C GLY A 150 23.78 12.89 21.31
N PRO A 151 25.09 12.54 21.33
CA PRO A 151 25.55 11.21 20.91
C PRO A 151 25.13 10.10 21.89
N GLU A 152 24.72 10.43 23.10
CA GLU A 152 24.29 9.47 24.12
C GLU A 152 22.88 8.91 23.83
N ASP A 153 22.02 9.67 23.15
CA ASP A 153 20.71 9.17 22.73
C ASP A 153 20.84 8.30 21.46
N GLN A 154 20.86 7.00 21.65
CA GLN A 154 20.88 6.00 20.58
C GLN A 154 19.46 5.50 20.19
N GLY A 155 18.41 6.21 20.65
CA GLY A 155 17.03 5.85 20.45
C GLY A 155 16.51 4.80 21.43
N THR A 156 15.27 4.37 21.22
CA THR A 156 14.54 3.50 22.13
C THR A 156 14.23 2.15 21.49
N THR A 157 15.04 1.14 21.82
CA THR A 157 14.84 -0.23 21.28
C THR A 157 13.57 -0.89 21.82
N TYR A 158 13.26 -0.71 23.11
CA TYR A 158 12.10 -1.30 23.77
C TYR A 158 11.15 -0.21 24.27
N LEU A 159 9.91 -0.20 23.77
CA LEU A 159 8.86 0.60 24.37
C LEU A 159 8.38 -0.03 25.68
N TYR A 160 7.83 0.82 26.54
CA TYR A 160 7.19 0.39 27.80
C TYR A 160 8.10 -0.45 28.71
N LYS A 161 9.41 -0.17 28.71
CA LYS A 161 10.37 -0.83 29.59
C LYS A 161 9.93 -0.67 31.05
N GLY A 162 9.92 -1.78 31.78
CA GLY A 162 9.39 -1.81 33.16
C GLY A 162 7.86 -1.77 33.25
N GLN A 163 7.17 -2.02 32.15
CA GLN A 163 5.69 -1.99 32.06
C GLN A 163 5.09 -0.62 32.42
N ILE A 164 5.83 0.44 32.14
CA ILE A 164 5.37 1.82 32.32
C ILE A 164 4.86 2.34 30.96
N PHE A 165 3.59 2.74 30.93
CA PHE A 165 2.92 3.28 29.75
C PHE A 165 2.79 4.80 29.86
N ASP A 166 2.84 5.50 28.74
CA ASP A 166 2.69 6.95 28.67
C ASP A 166 1.22 7.37 28.86
N ARG A 167 0.77 7.22 30.09
CA ARG A 167 -0.56 7.59 30.57
C ARG A 167 -0.48 8.12 31.99
N PRO A 168 -1.42 8.96 32.44
CA PRO A 168 -1.37 9.54 33.78
C PRO A 168 -1.25 8.54 34.94
N ASN A 169 -1.78 7.32 34.75
CA ASN A 169 -1.69 6.24 35.75
C ASN A 169 -0.55 5.24 35.48
N GLY A 170 0.24 5.45 34.42
CA GLY A 170 1.36 4.57 34.01
C GLY A 170 0.95 3.17 33.57
N LYS A 171 -0.34 2.90 33.34
CA LYS A 171 -0.86 1.56 32.99
C LYS A 171 -1.35 1.50 31.56
N ALA A 172 -1.29 0.30 30.96
CA ALA A 172 -1.97 0.01 29.71
C ALA A 172 -3.49 0.15 29.89
N GLU A 173 -4.17 0.54 28.82
CA GLU A 173 -5.61 0.61 28.74
C GLU A 173 -6.13 -0.44 27.78
N PHE A 174 -7.11 -1.21 28.20
CA PHE A 174 -7.82 -2.16 27.36
C PHE A 174 -9.15 -1.55 26.92
N PHE A 175 -9.39 -1.61 25.61
CA PHE A 175 -10.67 -1.24 25.03
C PHE A 175 -11.45 -2.52 24.76
N ALA A 176 -12.63 -2.64 25.39
CA ALA A 176 -13.54 -3.72 25.06
C ALA A 176 -14.19 -3.43 23.70
N CYS A 177 -14.08 -4.37 22.79
CA CYS A 177 -14.76 -4.32 21.50
C CYS A 177 -15.66 -5.56 21.40
N ASP A 178 -16.93 -5.34 21.12
CA ASP A 178 -17.84 -6.43 20.81
C ASP A 178 -17.48 -6.99 19.42
N TRP A 179 -17.74 -8.28 19.24
CA TRP A 179 -17.61 -8.89 17.92
C TRP A 179 -18.78 -8.44 17.04
N GLU A 180 -18.45 -7.98 15.84
CA GLU A 180 -19.45 -7.66 14.82
C GLU A 180 -19.38 -8.70 13.69
N PRO A 181 -20.53 -9.19 13.18
CA PRO A 181 -20.54 -10.11 12.06
C PRO A 181 -20.02 -9.41 10.77
N PRO A 182 -19.61 -10.17 9.76
CA PRO A 182 -19.33 -9.62 8.43
C PRO A 182 -20.56 -8.84 7.91
N MET A 183 -20.31 -7.82 7.10
CA MET A 183 -21.39 -7.00 6.51
C MET A 183 -22.26 -7.78 5.52
N GLU A 184 -21.72 -8.86 4.98
CA GLU A 184 -22.42 -9.75 4.03
C GLU A 184 -22.49 -11.17 4.59
N ASP A 185 -23.69 -11.74 4.55
CA ASP A 185 -23.92 -13.13 4.90
C ASP A 185 -23.77 -14.04 3.66
N LEU A 186 -23.50 -15.32 3.94
CA LEU A 186 -23.58 -16.34 2.91
C LEU A 186 -25.02 -16.49 2.37
N SER A 187 -25.13 -16.77 1.08
CA SER A 187 -26.41 -17.01 0.42
C SER A 187 -26.37 -18.30 -0.40
N GLU A 188 -27.52 -18.72 -0.89
CA GLU A 188 -27.56 -19.88 -1.83
C GLU A 188 -26.79 -19.59 -3.12
N GLU A 189 -26.78 -18.33 -3.58
CA GLU A 189 -26.06 -17.90 -4.78
C GLU A 189 -24.56 -17.76 -4.53
N PHE A 190 -24.16 -17.27 -3.33
CA PHE A 190 -22.77 -17.09 -2.91
C PHE A 190 -22.49 -17.87 -1.61
N PRO A 191 -22.31 -19.20 -1.71
CA PRO A 191 -22.21 -20.08 -0.53
C PRO A 191 -20.80 -20.15 0.07
N LEU A 192 -19.79 -19.51 -0.52
CA LEU A 192 -18.40 -19.57 -0.09
C LEU A 192 -17.92 -18.25 0.46
N VAL A 193 -17.13 -18.29 1.52
CA VAL A 193 -16.40 -17.12 2.03
C VAL A 193 -15.15 -16.89 1.20
N LEU A 194 -15.00 -15.71 0.61
CA LEU A 194 -13.76 -15.30 -0.07
C LEU A 194 -12.92 -14.43 0.87
N SER A 195 -11.64 -14.77 1.00
CA SER A 195 -10.66 -13.94 1.70
C SER A 195 -9.51 -13.57 0.77
N THR A 196 -9.09 -12.31 0.78
CA THR A 196 -7.92 -11.87 0.02
C THR A 196 -6.64 -12.26 0.70
N VAL A 197 -5.63 -12.66 -0.07
CA VAL A 197 -4.30 -13.05 0.44
C VAL A 197 -3.21 -12.42 -0.42
N ARG A 198 -1.97 -12.45 0.08
CA ARG A 198 -0.78 -12.05 -0.66
C ARG A 198 0.05 -13.26 -1.05
N GLU A 199 0.64 -13.18 -2.22
CA GLU A 199 1.64 -14.12 -2.71
C GLU A 199 3.04 -13.66 -2.30
N VAL A 200 3.88 -14.57 -1.82
CA VAL A 200 5.20 -14.23 -1.25
C VAL A 200 6.15 -13.63 -2.29
N GLY A 201 6.04 -14.03 -3.55
CA GLY A 201 6.93 -13.57 -4.63
C GLY A 201 6.70 -12.11 -5.08
N HIS A 202 5.61 -11.49 -4.64
CA HIS A 202 5.22 -10.16 -5.09
C HIS A 202 4.89 -9.21 -3.94
N TYR A 203 5.13 -7.92 -4.16
CA TYR A 203 4.83 -6.86 -3.22
C TYR A 203 3.58 -6.08 -3.66
N SER A 204 2.65 -5.88 -2.72
CA SER A 204 1.40 -5.14 -2.93
C SER A 204 0.69 -5.53 -4.24
N CYS A 205 0.34 -4.59 -5.09
CA CYS A 205 -0.32 -4.76 -6.39
C CYS A 205 0.61 -5.16 -7.54
N ARG A 206 1.84 -5.57 -7.26
CA ARG A 206 2.86 -5.95 -8.26
C ARG A 206 3.39 -4.80 -9.14
N SER A 207 3.05 -3.55 -8.90
CA SER A 207 3.54 -2.44 -9.74
C SER A 207 5.06 -2.45 -9.89
N MET A 208 5.82 -2.71 -8.83
CA MET A 208 7.28 -2.88 -8.88
C MET A 208 7.70 -4.30 -9.26
N THR A 209 7.23 -5.32 -8.55
CA THR A 209 7.69 -6.71 -8.73
C THR A 209 7.18 -7.34 -10.01
N GLY A 210 6.02 -6.92 -10.53
CA GLY A 210 5.51 -7.34 -11.83
C GLY A 210 6.29 -6.75 -13.01
N ASN A 211 6.95 -5.61 -12.82
CA ASN A 211 7.86 -5.00 -13.80
C ASN A 211 9.32 -5.51 -13.67
N CYS A 212 9.62 -6.30 -12.64
CA CYS A 212 10.89 -7.00 -12.52
C CYS A 212 10.83 -8.32 -13.30
N ARG A 213 11.56 -8.46 -14.41
CA ARG A 213 11.52 -9.64 -15.29
C ARG A 213 11.73 -10.96 -14.56
N ALA A 214 12.63 -10.99 -13.59
CA ALA A 214 12.93 -12.20 -12.81
C ALA A 214 11.76 -12.62 -11.92
N LEU A 215 11.10 -11.65 -11.26
CA LEU A 215 9.96 -11.91 -10.39
C LEU A 215 8.68 -12.16 -11.20
N ALA A 216 8.47 -11.42 -12.28
CA ALA A 216 7.33 -11.64 -13.16
C ALA A 216 7.32 -13.05 -13.76
N ALA A 217 8.49 -13.64 -14.03
CA ALA A 217 8.61 -14.99 -14.56
C ALA A 217 8.28 -16.11 -13.56
N LEU A 218 8.13 -15.79 -12.26
CA LEU A 218 7.78 -16.77 -11.23
C LEU A 218 6.27 -17.06 -11.15
N ALA A 219 5.47 -16.31 -11.88
CA ALA A 219 4.02 -16.35 -11.72
C ALA A 219 3.29 -16.30 -13.07
N ASP A 220 2.25 -17.11 -13.20
CA ASP A 220 1.39 -17.19 -14.39
C ASP A 220 0.06 -16.47 -14.16
N GLU A 221 -0.35 -15.62 -15.09
CA GLU A 221 -1.69 -15.04 -15.10
C GLU A 221 -2.73 -16.02 -15.69
N PRO A 222 -3.98 -15.97 -15.21
CA PRO A 222 -4.45 -15.25 -14.04
C PRO A 222 -3.95 -15.87 -12.74
N GLY A 223 -3.97 -15.09 -11.64
CA GLY A 223 -3.62 -15.59 -10.31
C GLY A 223 -4.47 -16.78 -9.89
N PHE A 224 -4.23 -17.30 -8.69
CA PHE A 224 -4.94 -18.46 -8.18
C PHE A 224 -6.12 -18.09 -7.28
N VAL A 225 -7.09 -19.01 -7.21
CA VAL A 225 -8.03 -19.14 -6.10
C VAL A 225 -7.79 -20.47 -5.40
N GLN A 226 -7.34 -20.43 -4.16
CA GLN A 226 -7.17 -21.63 -3.35
C GLN A 226 -8.50 -22.02 -2.72
N MET A 227 -8.89 -23.27 -2.90
CA MET A 227 -10.17 -23.79 -2.43
C MET A 227 -10.01 -25.18 -1.81
N ASN A 228 -10.95 -25.56 -0.94
CA ASN A 228 -10.97 -26.86 -0.31
C ASN A 228 -11.20 -27.98 -1.32
N ASP A 229 -10.55 -29.14 -1.12
CA ASP A 229 -10.62 -30.30 -2.02
C ASP A 229 -12.02 -30.94 -2.08
N GLN A 230 -12.80 -30.87 -1.00
CA GLN A 230 -14.19 -31.37 -0.98
C GLN A 230 -15.12 -30.44 -1.75
N ASP A 231 -14.97 -29.12 -1.55
CA ASP A 231 -15.75 -28.12 -2.31
C ASP A 231 -15.43 -28.21 -3.79
N ALA A 232 -14.15 -28.34 -4.15
CA ALA A 232 -13.74 -28.54 -5.55
C ALA A 232 -14.36 -29.79 -6.15
N LYS A 233 -14.38 -30.90 -5.41
CA LYS A 233 -15.00 -32.15 -5.87
C LYS A 233 -16.52 -32.01 -6.06
N GLU A 234 -17.21 -31.36 -5.12
CA GLU A 234 -18.65 -31.11 -5.20
C GLU A 234 -19.02 -30.23 -6.41
N LEU A 235 -18.16 -29.27 -6.75
CA LEU A 235 -18.31 -28.36 -7.90
C LEU A 235 -17.76 -28.94 -9.22
N GLY A 236 -17.12 -30.11 -9.20
CA GLY A 236 -16.50 -30.75 -10.38
C GLY A 236 -15.24 -30.05 -10.87
N ILE A 237 -14.59 -29.26 -10.02
CA ILE A 237 -13.37 -28.48 -10.32
C ILE A 237 -12.14 -29.34 -10.04
N LYS A 238 -11.16 -29.28 -10.93
CA LYS A 238 -9.86 -29.92 -10.78
C LYS A 238 -8.78 -28.88 -10.53
N ASN A 239 -7.68 -29.33 -9.92
CA ASN A 239 -6.52 -28.48 -9.74
C ASN A 239 -6.02 -27.93 -11.09
N ASN A 240 -5.69 -26.63 -11.14
CA ASN A 240 -5.32 -25.85 -12.33
C ASN A 240 -6.44 -25.57 -13.34
N ASP A 241 -7.67 -25.95 -13.11
CA ASP A 241 -8.77 -25.50 -13.96
C ASP A 241 -8.92 -23.97 -13.91
N LEU A 242 -9.27 -23.37 -15.04
CA LEU A 242 -9.71 -21.98 -15.07
C LEU A 242 -11.18 -21.93 -14.64
N VAL A 243 -11.45 -21.15 -13.62
CA VAL A 243 -12.77 -21.05 -13.00
C VAL A 243 -13.23 -19.58 -12.94
N TRP A 244 -14.53 -19.39 -13.05
CA TRP A 244 -15.15 -18.12 -12.76
C TRP A 244 -15.47 -18.02 -11.29
N ILE A 245 -15.05 -16.89 -10.68
CA ILE A 245 -15.42 -16.52 -9.32
C ILE A 245 -16.33 -15.30 -9.41
N ALA A 246 -17.43 -15.32 -8.68
CA ALA A 246 -18.40 -14.25 -8.67
C ALA A 246 -18.79 -13.86 -7.25
N SER A 247 -19.11 -12.59 -7.06
CA SER A 247 -19.77 -12.02 -5.88
C SER A 247 -20.91 -11.10 -6.35
N SER A 248 -21.59 -10.46 -5.41
CA SER A 248 -22.60 -9.44 -5.72
C SER A 248 -22.03 -8.24 -6.50
N ARG A 249 -20.70 -8.01 -6.44
CA ARG A 249 -20.01 -6.85 -7.05
C ARG A 249 -19.45 -7.13 -8.43
N GLY A 250 -19.06 -8.38 -8.71
CA GLY A 250 -18.41 -8.67 -9.98
C GLY A 250 -18.14 -10.14 -10.24
N LYS A 251 -17.42 -10.39 -11.35
CA LYS A 251 -17.06 -11.73 -11.78
C LYS A 251 -15.69 -11.70 -12.46
N VAL A 252 -14.77 -12.54 -11.98
CA VAL A 252 -13.40 -12.64 -12.49
C VAL A 252 -13.04 -14.08 -12.82
N ILE A 253 -11.99 -14.25 -13.63
CA ILE A 253 -11.41 -15.56 -13.94
C ILE A 253 -10.16 -15.78 -13.08
N SER A 254 -9.99 -16.99 -12.57
CA SER A 254 -8.79 -17.38 -11.84
C SER A 254 -8.48 -18.86 -12.03
N ARG A 255 -7.31 -19.29 -11.58
CA ARG A 255 -6.86 -20.68 -11.65
C ARG A 255 -7.10 -21.38 -10.33
N ALA A 256 -7.81 -22.51 -10.34
CA ALA A 256 -8.08 -23.26 -9.11
C ALA A 256 -6.80 -23.89 -8.54
N ASP A 257 -6.49 -23.58 -7.28
CA ASP A 257 -5.50 -24.27 -6.45
C ASP A 257 -6.26 -25.10 -5.42
N VAL A 258 -6.44 -26.40 -5.73
CA VAL A 258 -7.18 -27.33 -4.87
C VAL A 258 -6.28 -27.83 -3.75
N SER A 259 -6.67 -27.55 -2.50
CA SER A 259 -5.82 -27.76 -1.34
C SER A 259 -6.59 -28.28 -0.12
N THR A 260 -5.98 -29.19 0.63
CA THR A 260 -6.46 -29.61 1.96
C THR A 260 -6.14 -28.62 3.07
N ARG A 261 -5.38 -27.54 2.77
CA ARG A 261 -5.03 -26.48 3.73
C ARG A 261 -6.16 -25.47 3.92
N THR A 262 -7.09 -25.42 2.97
CA THR A 262 -8.24 -24.51 3.01
C THR A 262 -9.41 -25.18 3.69
N ASN A 263 -10.10 -24.48 4.59
CA ASN A 263 -11.30 -25.00 5.24
C ASN A 263 -12.45 -25.13 4.22
N LYS A 264 -13.30 -26.15 4.42
CA LYS A 264 -14.52 -26.29 3.62
C LYS A 264 -15.40 -25.04 3.76
N GLY A 265 -15.95 -24.58 2.66
CA GLY A 265 -16.74 -23.35 2.59
C GLY A 265 -15.95 -22.04 2.51
N ALA A 266 -14.60 -22.12 2.44
CA ALA A 266 -13.75 -20.95 2.31
C ALA A 266 -12.84 -21.05 1.08
N CYS A 267 -12.54 -19.89 0.48
CA CYS A 267 -11.54 -19.77 -0.56
C CYS A 267 -10.66 -18.54 -0.34
N TYR A 268 -9.45 -18.60 -0.86
CA TYR A 268 -8.46 -17.53 -0.76
C TYR A 268 -7.98 -17.16 -2.14
N MET A 269 -7.97 -15.86 -2.43
CA MET A 269 -7.57 -15.35 -3.73
C MET A 269 -6.59 -14.19 -3.58
N THR A 270 -5.54 -14.18 -4.39
CA THR A 270 -4.60 -13.06 -4.38
C THR A 270 -5.18 -11.87 -5.14
N TYR A 271 -5.00 -10.67 -4.58
CA TYR A 271 -5.40 -9.42 -5.25
C TYR A 271 -4.27 -8.84 -6.12
N GLN A 272 -3.10 -9.48 -6.14
CA GLN A 272 -1.88 -8.94 -6.74
C GLN A 272 -1.82 -9.06 -8.27
N TRP A 273 -2.77 -9.75 -8.89
CA TRP A 273 -2.74 -10.00 -10.33
C TRP A 273 -3.56 -8.98 -11.11
N TRP A 274 -3.02 -8.59 -12.27
CA TRP A 274 -3.68 -7.61 -13.15
C TRP A 274 -4.84 -8.20 -13.96
N ILE A 275 -4.84 -9.52 -14.16
CA ILE A 275 -5.94 -10.29 -14.76
C ILE A 275 -6.59 -11.12 -13.66
N GLY A 276 -7.91 -11.09 -13.57
CA GLY A 276 -8.65 -11.77 -12.51
C GLY A 276 -8.49 -11.06 -11.17
N LYS A 277 -8.66 -9.76 -11.16
CA LYS A 277 -8.49 -8.90 -9.98
C LYS A 277 -9.48 -9.29 -8.87
N CYS A 278 -8.98 -9.86 -7.78
CA CYS A 278 -9.80 -10.25 -6.64
C CYS A 278 -10.64 -9.09 -6.10
N ASN A 279 -10.11 -7.88 -6.13
CA ASN A 279 -10.79 -6.70 -5.60
C ASN A 279 -11.94 -6.18 -6.48
N GLU A 280 -12.21 -6.81 -7.62
CA GLU A 280 -13.50 -6.66 -8.33
C GLU A 280 -14.64 -7.40 -7.61
N LEU A 281 -14.31 -8.27 -6.66
CA LEU A 281 -15.26 -9.14 -5.94
C LEU A 281 -15.51 -8.69 -4.49
N THR A 282 -14.63 -7.87 -3.91
CA THR A 282 -14.62 -7.52 -2.47
C THR A 282 -15.31 -6.21 -2.16
#